data_7b40bf91447e9a50fb7a4fbe174be463
#
_entry.id   7b40bf91447e9a50fb7a4fbe174be463
#
_cell.length_a   1.000
_cell.length_b   1.000
_cell.length_c   1.000
_cell.angle_alpha   90.00
_cell.angle_beta   90.00
_cell.angle_gamma   90.00
#
_symmetry.space_group_name_H-M   'P 1'
#
loop_
_entity.id
_entity.type
_entity.pdbx_description
1 polymer ?
#
loop_
_entity_poly.entity_id
_entity_poly.type
_entity_poly.pdbx_seq_one_letter_code
_entity_poly.pdbx_strand_id
1 'polypeptide(L)'
;MAETHLTKRETDVMEIFWAHDEDLSARDIQQYLPDITVNSIQPVLKRLQKKEYIHVSGFSQHTKSLMRVYRPLVSKAQHIVSLMDQHTLQEILLLMVKQCKDKAFLEELQGIIAKKLK
;
A
#
# COMPACT_ATOMS: atom_id res chain seq x y z
N MET A 1 14.01 -8.72 -5.81
CA MET A 1 12.55 -8.74 -5.82
C MET A 1 12.00 -8.42 -4.44
N ALA A 2 10.97 -7.59 -4.38
CA ALA A 2 10.33 -7.30 -3.10
C ALA A 2 9.58 -8.53 -2.60
N GLU A 3 9.64 -8.77 -1.31
CA GLU A 3 8.88 -9.83 -0.68
C GLU A 3 7.42 -9.38 -0.53
N THR A 4 6.47 -10.21 -0.98
CA THR A 4 5.05 -9.86 -0.97
C THR A 4 4.30 -10.35 0.26
N HIS A 5 4.88 -11.31 0.98
CA HIS A 5 4.24 -11.82 2.20
C HIS A 5 4.41 -10.84 3.35
N LEU A 6 3.30 -10.46 3.97
CA LEU A 6 3.30 -9.58 5.13
C LEU A 6 2.78 -10.32 6.36
N THR A 7 3.39 -10.07 7.49
CA THR A 7 2.85 -10.54 8.77
C THR A 7 1.60 -9.75 9.12
N LYS A 8 0.86 -10.22 10.11
CA LYS A 8 -0.35 -9.49 10.55
C LYS A 8 -0.01 -8.06 10.98
N ARG A 9 1.05 -7.88 11.74
CA ARG A 9 1.44 -6.55 12.22
C ARG A 9 1.89 -5.64 11.06
N GLU A 10 2.61 -6.21 10.11
CA GLU A 10 3.01 -5.47 8.91
C GLU A 10 1.80 -5.04 8.10
N THR A 11 0.80 -5.92 7.99
CA THR A 11 -0.44 -5.61 7.30
C THR A 11 -1.19 -4.49 8.01
N ASP A 12 -1.27 -4.54 9.34
CA ASP A 12 -1.93 -3.49 10.13
C ASP A 12 -1.29 -2.13 9.84
N VAL A 13 0.02 -2.07 9.79
CA VAL A 13 0.75 -0.82 9.53
C VAL A 13 0.51 -0.36 8.09
N MET A 14 0.59 -1.28 7.13
CA MET A 14 0.35 -0.92 5.73
C MET A 14 -1.07 -0.43 5.49
N GLU A 15 -2.06 -0.99 6.18
CA GLU A 15 -3.46 -0.51 6.06
C GLU A 15 -3.57 0.96 6.47
N ILE A 16 -2.78 1.38 7.46
CA ILE A 16 -2.75 2.78 7.87
C ILE A 16 -2.16 3.65 6.76
N PHE A 17 -1.04 3.23 6.17
CA PHE A 17 -0.43 3.96 5.05
C PHE A 17 -1.39 4.05 3.86
N TRP A 18 -2.08 2.97 3.53
CA TRP A 18 -2.99 2.96 2.38
C TRP A 18 -4.24 3.79 2.61
N ALA A 19 -4.65 3.95 3.87
CA ALA A 19 -5.82 4.74 4.21
C ALA A 19 -5.55 6.25 4.26
N HIS A 20 -4.27 6.63 4.36
CA HIS A 20 -3.89 8.04 4.57
C HIS A 20 -2.86 8.46 3.53
N ASP A 21 -3.22 9.39 2.66
CA ASP A 21 -2.33 9.90 1.60
C ASP A 21 -1.47 11.02 2.17
N GLU A 22 -0.57 10.67 3.07
CA GLU A 22 0.32 11.63 3.71
C GLU A 22 1.57 10.94 4.23
N ASP A 23 2.60 11.75 4.54
CA ASP A 23 3.80 11.26 5.18
C ASP A 23 3.49 10.89 6.63
N LEU A 24 3.86 9.69 7.06
CA LEU A 24 3.58 9.24 8.42
C LEU A 24 4.86 8.81 9.13
N SER A 25 5.01 9.29 10.36
CA SER A 25 6.06 8.85 11.27
C SER A 25 5.58 7.65 12.09
N ALA A 26 6.51 7.03 12.82
CA ALA A 26 6.14 5.96 13.74
C ALA A 26 5.12 6.45 14.80
N ARG A 27 5.28 7.69 15.23
CA ARG A 27 4.36 8.26 16.22
C ARG A 27 2.97 8.47 15.64
N ASP A 28 2.90 8.90 14.37
CA ASP A 28 1.61 9.05 13.68
C ASP A 28 0.89 7.71 13.58
N ILE A 29 1.63 6.67 13.24
CA ILE A 29 1.07 5.31 13.10
C ILE A 29 0.58 4.81 14.45
N GLN A 30 1.32 5.09 15.53
CA GLN A 30 0.96 4.65 16.87
C GLN A 30 -0.40 5.21 17.30
N GLN A 31 -0.79 6.37 16.79
CA GLN A 31 -2.10 6.95 17.12
C GLN A 31 -3.26 6.09 16.60
N TYR A 32 -3.04 5.31 15.54
CA TYR A 32 -4.04 4.40 14.99
C TYR A 32 -3.94 3.00 15.58
N LEU A 33 -2.88 2.72 16.31
CA LEU A 33 -2.64 1.43 16.96
C LEU A 33 -2.30 1.66 18.42
N PRO A 34 -3.28 2.13 19.22
CA PRO A 34 -3.00 2.59 20.60
C PRO A 34 -2.51 1.49 21.54
N ASP A 35 -2.74 0.22 21.18
CA ASP A 35 -2.33 -0.90 22.03
C ASP A 35 -0.86 -1.27 21.88
N ILE A 36 -0.13 -0.64 20.96
CA ILE A 36 1.28 -0.90 20.78
C ILE A 36 2.09 0.39 20.91
N THR A 37 3.34 0.23 21.31
CA THR A 37 4.23 1.37 21.54
C THR A 37 4.97 1.73 20.25
N VAL A 38 5.49 2.96 20.22
CA VAL A 38 6.36 3.40 19.13
C VAL A 38 7.57 2.46 18.99
N ASN A 39 8.12 2.00 20.13
CA ASN A 39 9.25 1.07 20.10
C ASN A 39 8.91 -0.26 19.43
N SER A 40 7.65 -0.68 19.50
CA SER A 40 7.18 -1.89 18.82
C SER A 40 6.91 -1.64 17.34
N ILE A 41 6.55 -0.42 16.96
CA ILE A 41 6.29 -0.04 15.57
C ILE A 41 7.60 0.11 14.79
N GLN A 42 8.64 0.64 15.40
CA GLN A 42 9.92 0.89 14.73
C GLN A 42 10.47 -0.35 14.00
N PRO A 43 10.54 -1.54 14.64
CA PRO A 43 11.03 -2.72 13.92
C PRO A 43 10.12 -3.13 12.76
N VAL A 44 8.82 -2.90 12.87
CA VAL A 44 7.88 -3.20 11.78
C VAL A 44 8.17 -2.32 10.57
N LEU A 45 8.39 -1.02 10.80
CA LEU A 45 8.75 -0.09 9.73
C LEU A 45 10.07 -0.48 9.08
N LYS A 46 11.03 -0.90 9.86
CA LYS A 46 12.32 -1.34 9.34
C LYS A 46 12.15 -2.56 8.43
N ARG A 47 11.33 -3.53 8.83
CA ARG A 47 11.05 -4.71 8.00
C ARG A 47 10.32 -4.34 6.71
N LEU A 48 9.33 -3.45 6.80
CA LEU A 48 8.60 -2.99 5.62
C LEU A 48 9.49 -2.23 4.65
N GLN A 49 10.42 -1.45 5.17
CA GLN A 49 11.41 -0.76 4.35
C GLN A 49 12.33 -1.76 3.65
N LYS A 50 12.77 -2.78 4.35
CA LYS A 50 13.61 -3.84 3.79
C LYS A 50 12.87 -4.62 2.70
N LYS A 51 11.57 -4.84 2.88
CA LYS A 51 10.72 -5.50 1.88
C LYS A 51 10.34 -4.58 0.72
N GLU A 52 10.77 -3.33 0.76
CA GLU A 52 10.49 -2.33 -0.26
C GLU A 52 9.01 -1.99 -0.38
N TYR A 53 8.29 -2.07 0.74
CA TYR A 53 6.89 -1.65 0.80
C TYR A 53 6.73 -0.19 1.15
N ILE A 54 7.70 0.37 1.88
CA ILE A 54 7.72 1.79 2.24
C ILE A 54 9.12 2.34 2.04
N HIS A 55 9.22 3.67 1.98
CA HIS A 55 10.50 4.35 1.94
C HIS A 55 10.44 5.58 2.82
N VAL A 56 11.61 6.04 3.25
CA VAL A 56 11.71 7.31 3.97
C VAL A 56 11.43 8.43 2.97
N SER A 57 10.32 9.14 3.16
CA SER A 57 9.92 10.22 2.27
C SER A 57 10.35 11.58 2.76
N GLY A 58 10.83 11.67 4.00
CA GLY A 58 11.28 12.93 4.56
C GLY A 58 11.47 12.86 6.05
N PHE A 59 11.50 14.01 6.68
CA PHE A 59 11.63 14.15 8.12
C PHE A 59 10.64 15.18 8.61
N SER A 60 10.08 14.96 9.78
CA SER A 60 9.26 15.95 10.44
C SER A 60 9.87 16.30 11.78
N GLN A 61 9.73 17.57 12.15
CA GLN A 61 10.17 18.04 13.46
C GLN A 61 9.04 17.79 14.45
N HIS A 62 9.33 17.04 15.49
CA HIS A 62 8.37 16.81 16.55
C HIS A 62 9.04 17.10 17.86
N THR A 63 8.61 18.18 18.52
CA THR A 63 9.24 18.72 19.73
C THR A 63 10.72 19.05 19.49
N LYS A 64 11.66 18.29 20.05
CA LYS A 64 13.09 18.58 19.96
C LYS A 64 13.86 17.63 19.08
N SER A 65 13.18 16.72 18.38
CA SER A 65 13.87 15.73 17.58
C SER A 65 13.29 15.62 16.18
N LEU A 66 14.13 15.26 15.22
CA LEU A 66 13.72 14.94 13.87
C LEU A 66 13.23 13.49 13.85
N MET A 67 12.09 13.26 13.23
CA MET A 67 11.54 11.93 13.04
C MET A 67 11.45 11.63 11.56
N ARG A 68 11.81 10.42 11.19
CA ARG A 68 11.61 9.97 9.82
C ARG A 68 10.11 9.84 9.56
N VAL A 69 9.71 10.25 8.36
CA VAL A 69 8.36 9.99 7.87
C VAL A 69 8.46 9.10 6.64
N TYR A 70 7.42 8.34 6.40
CA TYR A 70 7.45 7.29 5.38
C TYR A 70 6.23 7.41 4.47
N ARG A 71 6.38 6.88 3.25
CA ARG A 71 5.28 6.71 2.32
C ARG A 71 5.37 5.32 1.69
N PRO A 72 4.22 4.77 1.28
CA PRO A 72 4.25 3.46 0.63
C PRO A 72 4.85 3.52 -0.77
N LEU A 73 5.60 2.48 -1.13
CA LEU A 73 6.09 2.23 -2.48
C LEU A 73 5.15 1.31 -3.24
N VAL A 74 4.38 0.51 -2.50
CA VAL A 74 3.45 -0.46 -3.06
C VAL A 74 2.04 -0.04 -2.67
N SER A 75 1.14 0.11 -3.66
CA SER A 75 -0.25 0.44 -3.38
C SER A 75 -0.98 -0.80 -2.87
N LYS A 76 -2.15 -0.59 -2.26
CA LYS A 76 -2.98 -1.70 -1.80
C LYS A 76 -3.35 -2.62 -2.98
N ALA A 77 -3.71 -2.02 -4.12
CA ALA A 77 -4.04 -2.79 -5.32
C ALA A 77 -2.86 -3.64 -5.79
N GLN A 78 -1.66 -3.04 -5.84
CA GLN A 78 -0.45 -3.78 -6.22
C GLN A 78 -0.19 -4.95 -5.29
N HIS A 79 -0.38 -4.74 -3.98
CA HIS A 79 -0.19 -5.79 -2.99
C HIS A 79 -1.20 -6.93 -3.22
N ILE A 80 -2.47 -6.59 -3.39
CA ILE A 80 -3.53 -7.60 -3.58
C ILE A 80 -3.27 -8.41 -4.85
N VAL A 81 -2.93 -7.73 -5.95
CA VAL A 81 -2.61 -8.40 -7.21
C VAL A 81 -1.45 -9.38 -7.04
N SER A 82 -0.42 -9.00 -6.27
CA SER A 82 0.75 -9.85 -6.07
C SER A 82 0.44 -11.15 -5.32
N LEU A 83 -0.68 -11.21 -4.62
CA LEU A 83 -1.07 -12.40 -3.86
C LEU A 83 -1.90 -13.40 -4.68
N MET A 84 -2.30 -13.02 -5.89
CA MET A 84 -3.24 -13.80 -6.69
C MET A 84 -2.55 -14.46 -7.88
N ASP A 85 -3.05 -15.63 -8.25
CA ASP A 85 -2.60 -16.31 -9.46
C ASP A 85 -3.21 -15.62 -10.69
N GLN A 86 -2.60 -15.89 -11.85
CA GLN A 86 -2.99 -15.29 -13.13
C GLN A 86 -4.46 -15.59 -13.49
N HIS A 87 -4.87 -16.83 -13.29
CA HIS A 87 -6.23 -17.25 -13.64
C HIS A 87 -7.28 -16.49 -12.82
N THR A 88 -7.05 -16.38 -11.51
CA THR A 88 -7.95 -15.66 -10.60
C THR A 88 -8.03 -14.19 -10.97
N LEU A 89 -6.88 -13.56 -11.28
CA LEU A 89 -6.84 -12.16 -11.69
C LEU A 89 -7.67 -11.92 -12.95
N GLN A 90 -7.53 -12.82 -13.94
CA GLN A 90 -8.28 -12.69 -15.19
C GLN A 90 -9.79 -12.83 -14.92
N GLU A 91 -10.17 -13.78 -14.08
CA GLU A 91 -11.58 -13.97 -13.73
C GLU A 91 -12.15 -12.73 -13.01
N ILE A 92 -11.41 -12.19 -12.05
CA ILE A 92 -11.83 -10.97 -11.34
C ILE A 92 -12.05 -9.83 -12.33
N LEU A 93 -11.11 -9.63 -13.24
CA LEU A 93 -11.19 -8.55 -14.20
C LEU A 93 -12.42 -8.68 -15.09
N LEU A 94 -12.69 -9.90 -15.57
CA LEU A 94 -13.88 -10.16 -16.40
C LEU A 94 -15.17 -9.89 -15.62
N LEU A 95 -15.24 -10.37 -14.37
CA LEU A 95 -16.40 -10.15 -13.52
C LEU A 95 -16.65 -8.66 -13.28
N MET A 96 -15.59 -7.90 -13.00
CA MET A 96 -15.69 -6.48 -12.74
C MET A 96 -16.19 -5.73 -13.97
N VAL A 97 -15.66 -6.06 -15.15
CA VAL A 97 -16.08 -5.41 -16.40
C VAL A 97 -17.55 -5.69 -16.69
N LYS A 98 -17.97 -6.95 -16.50
CA LYS A 98 -19.37 -7.35 -16.74
C LYS A 98 -20.35 -6.63 -15.82
N GLN A 99 -19.95 -6.33 -14.60
CA GLN A 99 -20.80 -5.69 -13.60
C GLN A 99 -20.68 -4.17 -13.59
N CYS A 100 -19.69 -3.63 -14.28
CA CYS A 100 -19.41 -2.19 -14.26
C CYS A 100 -20.50 -1.41 -15.00
N LYS A 101 -20.99 -0.36 -14.35
CA LYS A 101 -22.00 0.54 -14.95
C LYS A 101 -21.42 1.93 -15.21
N ASP A 102 -20.17 2.14 -14.90
CA ASP A 102 -19.47 3.40 -15.10
C ASP A 102 -18.93 3.47 -16.53
N LYS A 103 -19.65 4.18 -17.39
CA LYS A 103 -19.30 4.30 -18.81
C LYS A 103 -17.91 4.92 -19.01
N ALA A 104 -17.60 5.96 -18.23
CA ALA A 104 -16.31 6.64 -18.36
C ALA A 104 -15.15 5.69 -18.04
N PHE A 105 -15.32 4.89 -16.99
CA PHE A 105 -14.32 3.89 -16.61
C PHE A 105 -14.16 2.82 -17.69
N LEU A 106 -15.28 2.35 -18.26
CA LEU A 106 -15.22 1.37 -19.35
C LEU A 106 -14.52 1.91 -20.58
N GLU A 107 -14.72 3.19 -20.91
CA GLU A 107 -14.03 3.83 -22.03
C GLU A 107 -12.52 3.93 -21.76
N GLU A 108 -12.15 4.24 -20.52
CA GLU A 108 -10.73 4.25 -20.11
C GLU A 108 -10.09 2.88 -20.30
N LEU A 109 -10.77 1.83 -19.83
CA LEU A 109 -10.30 0.46 -20.03
C LEU A 109 -10.16 0.11 -21.48
N GLN A 110 -11.13 0.48 -22.30
CA GLN A 110 -11.11 0.22 -23.73
C GLN A 110 -9.89 0.87 -24.40
N GLY A 111 -9.57 2.11 -23.98
CA GLY A 111 -8.40 2.81 -24.47
C GLY A 111 -7.10 2.12 -24.11
N ILE A 112 -6.98 1.66 -22.87
CA ILE A 112 -5.79 0.94 -22.40
C ILE A 112 -5.62 -0.36 -23.17
N ILE A 113 -6.71 -1.11 -23.35
CA ILE A 113 -6.68 -2.38 -24.07
C ILE A 113 -6.27 -2.16 -25.52
N ALA A 114 -6.83 -1.15 -26.17
CA ALA A 114 -6.52 -0.84 -27.57
C ALA A 114 -5.04 -0.52 -27.75
N LYS A 115 -4.47 0.26 -26.84
CA LYS A 115 -3.03 0.58 -26.86
C LYS A 115 -2.19 -0.67 -26.67
N LYS A 116 -2.61 -1.57 -25.80
CA LYS A 116 -1.86 -2.78 -25.48
C LYS A 116 -1.82 -3.75 -26.66
N LEU A 117 -2.88 -3.77 -27.46
CA LEU A 117 -3.02 -4.68 -28.58
C LEU A 117 -2.31 -4.21 -29.86
N LYS A 118 -1.79 -3.00 -29.88
CA LYS A 118 -1.04 -2.48 -31.04
C LYS A 118 0.34 -3.09 -31.14
#